data_1d0b1f75e2860f19aec153f8c426b61a
#
_entry.id   1d0b1f75e2860f19aec153f8c426b61a
#
_cell.length_a   1.000
_cell.length_b   1.000
_cell.length_c   1.000
_cell.angle_alpha   90.00
_cell.angle_beta   90.00
_cell.angle_gamma   90.00
#
_symmetry.space_group_name_H-M   'P 1'
#
loop_
_entity.id
_entity.type
_entity.pdbx_description
1 polymer ?
#
loop_
_entity_poly.entity_id
_entity_poly.type
_entity_poly.pdbx_seq_one_letter_code
_entity_poly.pdbx_strand_id
1 'polypeptide(L)'
;MSVREEFDAWAAEGKDRGMEDRHWHTAKHVLARMPVEPGDTVLDLGTGSGYALRALRDTNDAGPCYGLDGSPEMLRNAREYTDDNGIGFLRGDFDALPFATDSIDHVFSMEAFYYASDPPHTLEEIARVLRPGGTAHIAVNYYEENVHSHEWQEFIDIEMTRWSGPEYREAFREAGLAVASQDTIPDREVEIPPADAFPTDEFETREAMVERYRELGTLLTXXXGVATE
;
A
#
# COMPACT_ATOMS: atom_id res chain seq x y z
N MET A 1 4.45 -14.62 -16.04
CA MET A 1 5.46 -13.80 -15.33
C MET A 1 5.07 -13.76 -13.85
N SER A 2 6.01 -13.77 -12.92
CA SER A 2 5.70 -13.67 -11.50
C SER A 2 5.60 -12.19 -11.09
N VAL A 3 4.93 -11.91 -9.96
CA VAL A 3 4.85 -10.56 -9.37
C VAL A 3 6.24 -9.93 -9.30
N ARG A 4 7.20 -10.71 -8.80
CA ARG A 4 8.59 -10.28 -8.66
C ARG A 4 9.21 -9.87 -10.00
N GLU A 5 9.07 -10.70 -11.03
CA GLU A 5 9.65 -10.43 -12.36
C GLU A 5 9.11 -9.15 -12.99
N GLU A 6 7.82 -8.88 -12.76
CA GLU A 6 7.19 -7.66 -13.26
C GLU A 6 7.77 -6.41 -12.56
N PHE A 7 7.85 -6.44 -11.24
CA PHE A 7 8.39 -5.30 -10.48
C PHE A 7 9.91 -5.12 -10.67
N ASP A 8 10.66 -6.21 -10.88
CA ASP A 8 12.08 -6.11 -11.23
C ASP A 8 12.25 -5.38 -12.58
N ALA A 9 11.41 -5.71 -13.56
CA ALA A 9 11.45 -5.04 -14.86
C ALA A 9 11.11 -3.55 -14.74
N TRP A 10 10.07 -3.21 -13.98
CA TRP A 10 9.66 -1.81 -13.77
C TRP A 10 10.76 -1.00 -13.06
N ALA A 11 11.38 -1.58 -12.04
CA ALA A 11 12.47 -0.92 -11.31
C ALA A 11 13.69 -0.72 -12.21
N ALA A 12 14.03 -1.70 -13.03
CA ALA A 12 15.15 -1.62 -13.98
C ALA A 12 14.91 -0.54 -15.04
N GLU A 13 13.65 -0.26 -15.38
CA GLU A 13 13.26 0.78 -16.34
C GLU A 13 13.11 2.16 -15.70
N GLY A 14 13.28 2.27 -14.37
CA GLY A 14 13.14 3.53 -13.64
C GLY A 14 11.70 3.97 -13.41
N LYS A 15 10.74 3.06 -13.56
CA LYS A 15 9.31 3.34 -13.37
C LYS A 15 8.94 3.51 -11.90
N ASP A 16 9.80 3.03 -10.98
CA ASP A 16 9.58 3.12 -9.54
C ASP A 16 9.39 4.56 -9.05
N ARG A 17 10.14 5.52 -9.61
CA ARG A 17 9.99 6.95 -9.29
C ARG A 17 8.66 7.50 -9.79
N GLY A 18 8.23 7.12 -10.98
CA GLY A 18 6.93 7.54 -11.52
C GLY A 18 5.77 6.97 -10.69
N MET A 19 5.91 5.74 -10.19
CA MET A 19 4.93 5.15 -9.26
C MET A 19 4.92 5.89 -7.93
N GLU A 20 6.11 6.24 -7.38
CA GLU A 20 6.23 7.04 -6.16
C GLU A 20 5.44 8.35 -6.30
N ASP A 21 5.70 9.09 -7.39
CA ASP A 21 5.04 10.39 -7.65
C ASP A 21 3.51 10.23 -7.68
N ARG A 22 3.02 9.20 -8.36
CA ARG A 22 1.56 8.94 -8.47
C ARG A 22 0.96 8.52 -7.12
N HIS A 23 1.60 7.60 -6.42
CA HIS A 23 1.10 7.12 -5.13
C HIS A 23 1.13 8.24 -4.07
N TRP A 24 2.11 9.16 -4.15
CA TRP A 24 2.27 10.23 -3.16
C TRP A 24 1.01 11.10 -3.04
N HIS A 25 0.25 11.29 -4.13
CA HIS A 25 -0.98 12.09 -4.09
C HIS A 25 -1.95 11.64 -2.98
N THR A 26 -2.09 10.35 -2.77
CA THR A 26 -3.00 9.81 -1.75
C THR A 26 -2.24 9.24 -0.55
N ALA A 27 -1.06 8.66 -0.75
CA ALA A 27 -0.25 8.06 0.32
C ALA A 27 0.04 9.06 1.45
N LYS A 28 0.38 10.32 1.14
CA LYS A 28 0.65 11.33 2.16
C LYS A 28 -0.55 11.57 3.09
N HIS A 29 -1.78 11.40 2.58
CA HIS A 29 -2.99 11.51 3.39
C HIS A 29 -3.23 10.26 4.25
N VAL A 30 -2.76 9.10 3.81
CA VAL A 30 -2.75 7.88 4.63
C VAL A 30 -1.73 8.03 5.75
N LEU A 31 -0.48 8.40 5.40
CA LEU A 31 0.60 8.57 6.37
C LEU A 31 0.23 9.61 7.45
N ALA A 32 -0.44 10.69 7.04
CA ALA A 32 -0.90 11.73 7.98
C ALA A 32 -1.98 11.23 8.96
N ARG A 33 -2.64 10.11 8.66
CA ARG A 33 -3.65 9.49 9.54
C ARG A 33 -3.05 8.43 10.46
N MET A 34 -1.83 8.00 10.18
CA MET A 34 -1.15 7.01 11.02
C MET A 34 -0.73 7.67 12.35
N PRO A 35 -1.09 7.07 13.48
CA PRO A 35 -0.74 7.68 14.78
C PRO A 35 0.70 7.34 15.21
N VAL A 36 1.65 7.55 14.31
CA VAL A 36 3.07 7.22 14.54
C VAL A 36 3.68 8.23 15.51
N GLU A 37 4.21 7.74 16.61
CA GLU A 37 4.92 8.53 17.61
C GLU A 37 6.44 8.34 17.46
N PRO A 38 7.24 9.30 17.98
CA PRO A 38 8.70 9.14 17.93
C PRO A 38 9.16 7.83 18.57
N GLY A 39 9.92 7.05 17.83
CA GLY A 39 10.44 5.77 18.28
C GLY A 39 9.61 4.55 17.92
N ASP A 40 8.40 4.73 17.36
CA ASP A 40 7.54 3.61 16.95
C ASP A 40 8.14 2.85 15.77
N THR A 41 8.02 1.54 15.82
CA THR A 41 8.50 0.63 14.76
C THR A 41 7.45 0.55 13.64
N VAL A 42 7.88 0.83 12.42
CA VAL A 42 6.97 0.83 11.25
C VAL A 42 7.41 -0.22 10.24
N LEU A 43 6.45 -0.98 9.71
CA LEU A 43 6.65 -1.93 8.61
C LEU A 43 5.85 -1.48 7.40
N ASP A 44 6.52 -1.35 6.25
CA ASP A 44 5.90 -1.02 4.97
C ASP A 44 5.91 -2.26 4.07
N LEU A 45 4.72 -2.79 3.76
CA LEU A 45 4.55 -4.00 2.94
C LEU A 45 4.37 -3.60 1.47
N GLY A 46 5.32 -4.01 0.65
CA GLY A 46 5.40 -3.59 -0.75
C GLY A 46 6.01 -2.20 -0.83
N THR A 47 7.17 -2.04 -0.18
CA THR A 47 7.76 -0.72 0.06
C THR A 47 8.23 0.01 -1.21
N GLY A 48 8.41 -0.74 -2.32
CA GLY A 48 8.86 -0.16 -3.59
C GLY A 48 10.12 0.67 -3.42
N SER A 49 10.05 1.95 -3.74
CA SER A 49 11.18 2.89 -3.64
C SER A 49 11.50 3.33 -2.20
N GLY A 50 10.68 2.94 -1.20
CA GLY A 50 10.90 3.31 0.20
C GLY A 50 10.43 4.70 0.62
N TYR A 51 9.68 5.39 -0.23
CA TYR A 51 9.28 6.79 -0.02
C TYR A 51 8.47 7.00 1.28
N ALA A 52 7.59 6.06 1.59
CA ALA A 52 6.71 6.18 2.75
C ALA A 52 7.53 6.17 4.06
N LEU A 53 8.50 5.28 4.15
CA LEU A 53 9.35 5.18 5.33
C LEU A 53 10.24 6.42 5.49
N ARG A 54 10.80 6.93 4.37
CA ARG A 54 11.58 8.18 4.42
C ARG A 54 10.71 9.32 4.96
N ALA A 55 9.46 9.42 4.48
CA ALA A 55 8.54 10.46 4.93
C ALA A 55 8.23 10.35 6.43
N LEU A 56 7.97 9.13 6.93
CA LEU A 56 7.66 8.90 8.35
C LEU A 56 8.87 9.20 9.25
N ARG A 57 10.07 8.87 8.79
CA ARG A 57 11.29 9.22 9.51
C ARG A 57 11.46 10.74 9.61
N ASP A 58 11.25 11.43 8.50
CA ASP A 58 11.42 12.88 8.42
C ASP A 58 10.36 13.66 9.21
N THR A 59 9.11 13.17 9.22
CA THR A 59 7.98 13.93 9.79
C THR A 59 7.62 13.51 11.22
N ASN A 60 7.79 12.23 11.56
CA ASN A 60 7.32 11.67 12.84
C ASN A 60 8.45 11.23 13.75
N ASP A 61 9.71 11.26 13.27
CA ASP A 61 10.84 10.69 14.01
C ASP A 61 10.59 9.23 14.38
N ALA A 62 9.94 8.48 13.45
CA ALA A 62 9.65 7.06 13.63
C ALA A 62 10.94 6.30 14.02
N GLY A 63 10.80 5.24 14.80
CA GLY A 63 11.92 4.41 15.24
C GLY A 63 12.42 3.50 14.12
N PRO A 64 12.82 2.27 14.43
CA PRO A 64 13.24 1.37 13.36
C PRO A 64 12.12 1.19 12.34
N CYS A 65 12.45 1.45 11.07
CA CYS A 65 11.51 1.29 9.95
C CYS A 65 11.98 0.16 9.05
N TYR A 66 11.07 -0.67 8.62
CA TYR A 66 11.38 -1.82 7.76
C TYR A 66 10.52 -1.79 6.51
N GLY A 67 11.17 -1.83 5.35
CA GLY A 67 10.48 -1.96 4.07
C GLY A 67 10.63 -3.39 3.55
N LEU A 68 9.51 -4.08 3.33
CA LEU A 68 9.50 -5.43 2.76
C LEU A 68 9.04 -5.37 1.32
N ASP A 69 9.75 -6.06 0.43
CA ASP A 69 9.35 -6.15 -0.98
C ASP A 69 9.85 -7.48 -1.55
N GLY A 70 9.12 -8.03 -2.51
CA GLY A 70 9.53 -9.24 -3.22
C GLY A 70 10.58 -8.99 -4.28
N SER A 71 10.65 -7.76 -4.82
CA SER A 71 11.53 -7.39 -5.90
C SER A 71 12.91 -6.95 -5.39
N PRO A 72 14.00 -7.69 -5.68
CA PRO A 72 15.34 -7.25 -5.33
C PRO A 72 15.76 -5.95 -6.01
N GLU A 73 15.23 -5.67 -7.22
CA GLU A 73 15.54 -4.43 -7.95
C GLU A 73 14.90 -3.22 -7.28
N MET A 74 13.62 -3.32 -6.85
CA MET A 74 12.96 -2.28 -6.04
C MET A 74 13.78 -1.98 -4.78
N LEU A 75 14.18 -3.03 -4.05
CA LEU A 75 14.95 -2.88 -2.81
C LEU A 75 16.33 -2.28 -3.06
N ARG A 76 16.96 -2.59 -4.20
CA ARG A 76 18.25 -1.98 -4.55
C ARG A 76 18.05 -0.47 -4.74
N ASN A 77 17.04 -0.08 -5.52
CA ASN A 77 16.74 1.33 -5.75
C ASN A 77 16.37 2.05 -4.43
N ALA A 78 15.53 1.41 -3.60
CA ALA A 78 15.15 1.98 -2.30
C ALA A 78 16.37 2.29 -1.43
N ARG A 79 17.36 1.37 -1.39
CA ARG A 79 18.60 1.58 -0.67
C ARG A 79 19.43 2.74 -1.25
N GLU A 80 19.46 2.86 -2.58
CA GLU A 80 20.17 3.96 -3.24
C GLU A 80 19.54 5.32 -2.97
N TYR A 81 18.22 5.37 -2.78
CA TYR A 81 17.47 6.60 -2.51
C TYR A 81 17.45 6.99 -1.02
N THR A 82 17.97 6.12 -0.14
CA THR A 82 17.80 6.28 1.30
C THR A 82 19.16 6.41 2.01
N ASP A 83 19.40 7.55 2.64
CA ASP A 83 20.61 7.82 3.43
C ASP A 83 20.41 7.62 4.94
N ASP A 84 19.22 7.13 5.37
CA ASP A 84 18.86 6.98 6.78
C ASP A 84 19.14 5.55 7.27
N ASN A 85 20.05 5.39 8.22
CA ASN A 85 20.40 4.10 8.80
C ASN A 85 19.29 3.50 9.69
N GLY A 86 18.24 4.28 9.98
CA GLY A 86 17.07 3.80 10.72
C GLY A 86 16.08 3.04 9.87
N ILE A 87 16.33 2.94 8.54
CA ILE A 87 15.45 2.22 7.61
C ILE A 87 16.16 0.97 7.09
N GLY A 88 15.60 -0.19 7.37
CA GLY A 88 16.07 -1.48 6.84
C GLY A 88 15.18 -1.97 5.70
N PHE A 89 15.79 -2.45 4.62
CA PHE A 89 15.04 -3.02 3.48
C PHE A 89 15.28 -4.53 3.41
N LEU A 90 14.18 -5.29 3.40
CA LEU A 90 14.16 -6.75 3.51
C LEU A 90 13.45 -7.34 2.29
N ARG A 91 14.02 -8.40 1.75
CA ARG A 91 13.35 -9.17 0.71
C ARG A 91 12.49 -10.24 1.38
N GLY A 92 11.23 -10.31 1.00
CA GLY A 92 10.32 -11.31 1.56
C GLY A 92 8.97 -11.32 0.88
N ASP A 93 8.19 -12.32 1.24
CA ASP A 93 6.82 -12.46 0.80
C ASP A 93 5.88 -12.04 1.94
N PHE A 94 4.67 -11.62 1.61
CA PHE A 94 3.72 -11.10 2.61
C PHE A 94 3.15 -12.21 3.52
N ASP A 95 3.18 -13.46 3.06
CA ASP A 95 2.66 -14.60 3.80
C ASP A 95 3.67 -15.23 4.77
N ALA A 96 4.83 -14.60 4.98
CA ALA A 96 5.84 -15.10 5.94
C ALA A 96 6.71 -13.91 6.41
N LEU A 97 6.14 -13.05 7.25
CA LEU A 97 6.81 -11.83 7.69
C LEU A 97 7.95 -12.15 8.67
N PRO A 98 9.18 -11.69 8.37
CA PRO A 98 10.37 -12.04 9.19
C PRO A 98 10.47 -11.22 10.48
N PHE A 99 9.37 -11.10 11.21
CA PHE A 99 9.27 -10.33 12.44
C PHE A 99 8.64 -11.18 13.54
N ALA A 100 9.03 -10.93 14.78
CA ALA A 100 8.47 -11.61 15.94
C ALA A 100 6.99 -11.19 16.15
N THR A 101 6.25 -12.04 16.83
CA THR A 101 4.89 -11.68 17.30
C THR A 101 4.98 -10.43 18.17
N ASP A 102 4.01 -9.53 18.06
CA ASP A 102 3.89 -8.31 18.87
C ASP A 102 5.15 -7.41 18.80
N SER A 103 5.76 -7.25 17.63
CA SER A 103 7.01 -6.49 17.49
C SER A 103 6.89 -5.19 16.67
N ILE A 104 5.78 -4.98 15.97
CA ILE A 104 5.57 -3.84 15.08
C ILE A 104 4.46 -2.95 15.63
N ASP A 105 4.69 -1.65 15.69
CA ASP A 105 3.68 -0.68 16.16
C ASP A 105 2.72 -0.32 15.02
N HIS A 106 3.24 -0.16 13.80
CA HIS A 106 2.42 0.25 12.66
C HIS A 106 2.79 -0.51 11.40
N VAL A 107 1.78 -0.97 10.67
CA VAL A 107 1.94 -1.55 9.32
C VAL A 107 1.29 -0.61 8.31
N PHE A 108 1.98 -0.34 7.24
CA PHE A 108 1.50 0.43 6.09
C PHE A 108 1.60 -0.45 4.85
N SER A 109 0.65 -0.33 3.93
CA SER A 109 0.76 -0.93 2.60
C SER A 109 -0.01 -0.05 1.62
N MET A 110 0.66 0.38 0.57
CA MET A 110 0.07 1.22 -0.49
C MET A 110 0.23 0.54 -1.84
N GLU A 111 -0.89 0.22 -2.47
CA GLU A 111 -0.92 -0.35 -3.83
C GLU A 111 -0.13 -1.66 -3.96
N ALA A 112 -0.12 -2.47 -2.90
CA ALA A 112 0.67 -3.71 -2.88
C ALA A 112 -0.10 -4.92 -2.37
N PHE A 113 -1.00 -4.73 -1.42
CA PHE A 113 -1.71 -5.85 -0.74
C PHE A 113 -2.42 -6.78 -1.73
N TYR A 114 -3.02 -6.25 -2.79
CA TYR A 114 -3.76 -7.07 -3.74
C TYR A 114 -2.88 -8.01 -4.58
N TYR A 115 -1.55 -7.90 -4.45
CA TYR A 115 -0.61 -8.86 -5.04
C TYR A 115 -0.26 -10.03 -4.10
N ALA A 116 -0.82 -10.04 -2.89
CA ALA A 116 -0.57 -11.12 -1.94
C ALA A 116 -1.03 -12.47 -2.53
N SER A 117 -0.19 -13.50 -2.40
CA SER A 117 -0.51 -14.84 -2.93
C SER A 117 -1.59 -15.53 -2.11
N ASP A 118 -1.68 -15.22 -0.82
CA ASP A 118 -2.70 -15.71 0.11
C ASP A 118 -3.14 -14.56 1.00
N PRO A 119 -4.06 -13.69 0.51
CA PRO A 119 -4.45 -12.50 1.27
C PRO A 119 -4.98 -12.76 2.68
N PRO A 120 -5.82 -13.79 2.93
CA PRO A 120 -6.22 -14.10 4.31
C PRO A 120 -5.01 -14.40 5.21
N HIS A 121 -4.08 -15.22 4.74
CA HIS A 121 -2.89 -15.56 5.52
C HIS A 121 -1.98 -14.34 5.72
N THR A 122 -1.86 -13.48 4.71
CA THR A 122 -1.13 -12.20 4.84
C THR A 122 -1.72 -11.36 5.98
N LEU A 123 -3.06 -11.31 6.09
CA LEU A 123 -3.71 -10.57 7.18
C LEU A 123 -3.46 -11.21 8.55
N GLU A 124 -3.41 -12.54 8.63
CA GLU A 124 -3.03 -13.26 9.87
C GLU A 124 -1.60 -12.90 10.28
N GLU A 125 -0.67 -12.83 9.32
CA GLU A 125 0.71 -12.42 9.59
C GLU A 125 0.79 -10.97 10.05
N ILE A 126 0.03 -10.06 9.43
CA ILE A 126 -0.07 -8.66 9.88
C ILE A 126 -0.59 -8.63 11.33
N ALA A 127 -1.65 -9.38 11.62
CA ALA A 127 -2.21 -9.46 12.98
C ALA A 127 -1.17 -10.00 13.97
N ARG A 128 -0.41 -11.02 13.58
CA ARG A 128 0.61 -11.64 14.42
C ARG A 128 1.75 -10.67 14.79
N VAL A 129 2.24 -9.90 13.80
CA VAL A 129 3.39 -9.03 14.06
C VAL A 129 3.00 -7.73 14.76
N LEU A 130 1.75 -7.28 14.63
CA LEU A 130 1.28 -6.05 15.27
C LEU A 130 1.19 -6.21 16.79
N ARG A 131 1.71 -5.24 17.51
CA ARG A 131 1.52 -5.16 18.97
C ARG A 131 0.05 -4.92 19.29
N PRO A 132 -0.43 -5.35 20.45
CA PRO A 132 -1.76 -4.95 20.93
C PRO A 132 -1.86 -3.42 20.92
N GLY A 133 -2.86 -2.88 20.24
CA GLY A 133 -3.04 -1.45 20.06
C GLY A 133 -2.28 -0.84 18.89
N GLY A 134 -1.43 -1.62 18.23
CA GLY A 134 -0.78 -1.19 16.98
C GLY A 134 -1.77 -1.06 15.84
N THR A 135 -1.40 -0.39 14.77
CA THR A 135 -2.34 -0.11 13.66
C THR A 135 -1.83 -0.63 12.32
N ALA A 136 -2.74 -1.05 11.47
CA ALA A 136 -2.44 -1.35 10.07
C ALA A 136 -3.26 -0.44 9.16
N HIS A 137 -2.62 0.10 8.14
CA HIS A 137 -3.23 0.99 7.14
C HIS A 137 -2.99 0.38 5.75
N ILE A 138 -4.04 -0.21 5.18
CA ILE A 138 -3.99 -0.85 3.86
C ILE A 138 -4.73 0.04 2.87
N ALA A 139 -4.03 0.53 1.86
CA ALA A 139 -4.55 1.48 0.87
C ALA A 139 -4.45 0.88 -0.53
N VAL A 140 -5.57 0.80 -1.24
CA VAL A 140 -5.64 0.16 -2.56
C VAL A 140 -6.50 0.96 -3.53
N ASN A 141 -6.12 0.98 -4.80
CA ASN A 141 -6.94 1.49 -5.89
C ASN A 141 -7.65 0.36 -6.65
N TYR A 142 -7.12 -0.88 -6.56
CA TYR A 142 -7.72 -2.05 -7.19
C TYR A 142 -8.70 -2.70 -6.21
N TYR A 143 -9.99 -2.31 -6.34
CA TYR A 143 -11.05 -2.85 -5.49
C TYR A 143 -12.39 -2.83 -6.25
N GLU A 144 -13.35 -3.64 -5.81
CA GLU A 144 -14.56 -3.94 -6.59
C GLU A 144 -15.37 -2.70 -6.98
N GLU A 145 -15.54 -1.75 -6.05
CA GLU A 145 -16.34 -0.55 -6.33
C GLU A 145 -15.64 0.42 -7.30
N ASN A 146 -14.30 0.31 -7.44
CA ASN A 146 -13.55 1.13 -8.39
C ASN A 146 -13.52 0.45 -9.77
N VAL A 147 -14.62 0.57 -10.49
CA VAL A 147 -14.82 -0.07 -11.80
C VAL A 147 -13.74 0.31 -12.82
N HIS A 148 -13.12 1.48 -12.65
CA HIS A 148 -12.07 1.99 -13.55
C HIS A 148 -10.73 1.25 -13.37
N SER A 149 -10.58 0.45 -12.32
CA SER A 149 -9.37 -0.36 -12.10
C SER A 149 -9.54 -1.81 -12.60
N HIS A 150 -10.76 -2.24 -12.95
CA HIS A 150 -11.04 -3.64 -13.27
C HIS A 150 -10.20 -4.17 -14.43
N GLU A 151 -9.97 -3.34 -15.45
CA GLU A 151 -9.19 -3.74 -16.62
C GLU A 151 -7.69 -3.92 -16.33
N TRP A 152 -7.19 -3.47 -15.16
CA TRP A 152 -5.76 -3.62 -14.83
C TRP A 152 -5.32 -5.07 -14.89
N GLN A 153 -6.19 -6.01 -14.52
CA GLN A 153 -5.91 -7.44 -14.59
C GLN A 153 -5.57 -7.91 -16.01
N GLU A 154 -6.06 -7.19 -17.03
CA GLU A 154 -5.82 -7.55 -18.44
C GLU A 154 -4.40 -7.18 -18.90
N PHE A 155 -3.78 -6.22 -18.22
CA PHE A 155 -2.44 -5.72 -18.58
C PHE A 155 -1.33 -6.35 -17.75
N ILE A 156 -1.68 -7.05 -16.68
CA ILE A 156 -0.70 -7.65 -15.75
C ILE A 156 -0.93 -9.15 -15.71
N ASP A 157 0.09 -9.92 -16.06
CA ASP A 157 0.05 -11.39 -16.10
C ASP A 157 0.28 -11.98 -14.67
N ILE A 158 -0.40 -11.40 -13.69
CA ILE A 158 -0.33 -11.76 -12.27
C ILE A 158 -1.75 -11.70 -11.74
N GLU A 159 -2.19 -12.74 -11.03
CA GLU A 159 -3.50 -12.72 -10.40
C GLU A 159 -3.53 -11.69 -9.26
N MET A 160 -4.47 -10.78 -9.31
CA MET A 160 -4.67 -9.76 -8.28
C MET A 160 -5.98 -9.99 -7.55
N THR A 161 -5.95 -9.79 -6.23
CA THR A 161 -7.15 -9.89 -5.39
C THR A 161 -8.00 -8.64 -5.53
N ARG A 162 -9.23 -8.80 -6.03
CA ARG A 162 -10.18 -7.70 -6.15
C ARG A 162 -11.34 -7.90 -5.17
N TRP A 163 -11.20 -7.35 -3.98
CA TRP A 163 -12.24 -7.38 -2.95
C TRP A 163 -13.00 -6.06 -2.91
N SER A 164 -14.26 -6.13 -2.55
CA SER A 164 -15.07 -4.95 -2.22
C SER A 164 -14.70 -4.42 -0.83
N GLY A 165 -15.13 -3.20 -0.53
CA GLY A 165 -14.96 -2.63 0.81
C GLY A 165 -15.50 -3.55 1.92
N PRO A 166 -16.73 -4.07 1.80
CA PRO A 166 -17.23 -5.05 2.77
C PRO A 166 -16.36 -6.30 2.92
N GLU A 167 -15.86 -6.86 1.80
CA GLU A 167 -15.00 -8.06 1.84
C GLU A 167 -13.68 -7.76 2.56
N TYR A 168 -13.07 -6.60 2.30
CA TYR A 168 -11.89 -6.16 3.06
C TYR A 168 -12.17 -6.16 4.57
N ARG A 169 -13.30 -5.53 4.98
CA ARG A 169 -13.64 -5.45 6.41
C ARG A 169 -13.84 -6.84 7.04
N GLU A 170 -14.47 -7.75 6.30
CA GLU A 170 -14.69 -9.11 6.79
C GLU A 170 -13.38 -9.87 6.93
N ALA A 171 -12.52 -9.83 5.90
CA ALA A 171 -11.22 -10.50 5.92
C ALA A 171 -10.35 -10.00 7.09
N PHE A 172 -10.35 -8.68 7.36
CA PHE A 172 -9.64 -8.13 8.52
C PHE A 172 -10.14 -8.73 9.83
N ARG A 173 -11.48 -8.83 9.99
CA ARG A 173 -12.06 -9.39 11.22
C ARG A 173 -11.73 -10.87 11.38
N GLU A 174 -11.79 -11.62 10.28
CA GLU A 174 -11.47 -13.06 10.29
C GLU A 174 -10.01 -13.29 10.70
N ALA A 175 -9.12 -12.38 10.32
CA ALA A 175 -7.71 -12.43 10.73
C ALA A 175 -7.45 -11.95 12.16
N GLY A 176 -8.49 -11.56 12.90
CA GLY A 176 -8.34 -11.11 14.29
C GLY A 176 -8.01 -9.61 14.42
N LEU A 177 -8.20 -8.83 13.36
CA LEU A 177 -7.96 -7.38 13.39
C LEU A 177 -9.27 -6.62 13.59
N ALA A 178 -9.26 -5.60 14.42
CA ALA A 178 -10.44 -4.74 14.61
C ALA A 178 -10.44 -3.63 13.54
N VAL A 179 -11.49 -3.59 12.72
CA VAL A 179 -11.64 -2.52 11.72
C VAL A 179 -12.00 -1.22 12.43
N ALA A 180 -11.09 -0.27 12.45
CA ALA A 180 -11.29 1.04 13.08
C ALA A 180 -12.04 2.00 12.16
N SER A 181 -11.69 2.00 10.87
CA SER A 181 -12.38 2.81 9.86
C SER A 181 -12.13 2.24 8.48
N GLN A 182 -13.00 2.61 7.55
CA GLN A 182 -12.80 2.38 6.12
C GLN A 182 -13.43 3.55 5.38
N ASP A 183 -12.64 4.23 4.55
CA ASP A 183 -13.14 5.33 3.73
C ASP A 183 -12.29 5.44 2.45
N THR A 184 -12.63 6.38 1.58
CA THR A 184 -11.86 6.62 0.38
C THR A 184 -11.14 7.97 0.45
N ILE A 185 -9.96 8.01 -0.15
CA ILE A 185 -9.14 9.22 -0.26
C ILE A 185 -9.15 9.66 -1.72
N PRO A 186 -9.81 10.77 -2.06
CA PRO A 186 -9.78 11.26 -3.44
C PRO A 186 -8.39 11.76 -3.82
N ASP A 187 -7.97 11.46 -5.04
CA ASP A 187 -6.77 12.06 -5.61
C ASP A 187 -7.16 13.41 -6.22
N ARG A 188 -6.79 14.50 -5.54
CA ARG A 188 -7.11 15.87 -5.96
C ARG A 188 -5.98 16.50 -6.78
N GLU A 189 -4.86 15.80 -6.96
CA GLU A 189 -3.67 16.34 -7.64
C GLU A 189 -3.58 15.90 -9.10
N VAL A 190 -4.19 14.77 -9.47
CA VAL A 190 -4.29 14.39 -10.88
C VAL A 190 -5.00 15.51 -11.64
N GLU A 191 -4.35 16.01 -12.68
CA GLU A 191 -4.94 17.04 -13.53
C GLU A 191 -6.04 16.41 -14.41
N ILE A 192 -7.25 16.93 -14.34
CA ILE A 192 -8.39 16.48 -15.16
C ILE A 192 -8.48 17.43 -16.38
N PRO A 193 -8.19 16.94 -17.57
CA PRO A 193 -8.27 17.80 -18.77
C PRO A 193 -9.68 18.32 -19.03
N PRO A 194 -9.82 19.36 -19.87
CA PRO A 194 -11.14 19.84 -20.27
C PRO A 194 -11.86 18.78 -21.13
N ALA A 195 -13.19 18.89 -21.23
CA ALA A 195 -14.03 17.85 -21.85
C ALA A 195 -13.70 17.57 -23.32
N ASP A 196 -13.22 18.58 -24.04
CA ASP A 196 -12.84 18.44 -25.46
C ASP A 196 -11.51 17.69 -25.67
N ALA A 197 -10.79 17.38 -24.60
CA ALA A 197 -9.57 16.56 -24.65
C ALA A 197 -9.86 15.05 -24.59
N PHE A 198 -11.13 14.66 -24.40
CA PHE A 198 -11.52 13.25 -24.31
C PHE A 198 -12.03 12.70 -25.66
N PRO A 199 -11.83 11.39 -25.94
CA PRO A 199 -11.24 10.38 -25.04
C PRO A 199 -9.72 10.53 -24.90
N THR A 200 -9.20 10.12 -23.74
CA THR A 200 -7.75 9.95 -23.51
C THR A 200 -7.39 8.46 -23.70
N ASP A 201 -6.13 8.13 -23.52
CA ASP A 201 -5.69 6.74 -23.61
C ASP A 201 -6.30 5.85 -22.50
N GLU A 202 -6.64 6.45 -21.35
CA GLU A 202 -7.16 5.72 -20.19
C GLU A 202 -8.66 5.92 -19.92
N PHE A 203 -9.25 7.00 -20.43
CA PHE A 203 -10.65 7.36 -20.09
C PHE A 203 -11.43 7.81 -21.33
N GLU A 204 -12.58 7.18 -21.55
CA GLU A 204 -13.50 7.56 -22.62
C GLU A 204 -14.12 8.96 -22.39
N THR A 205 -14.39 9.30 -21.12
CA THR A 205 -15.06 10.57 -20.80
C THR A 205 -14.39 11.25 -19.60
N ARG A 206 -14.58 12.56 -19.52
CA ARG A 206 -14.13 13.37 -18.40
C ARG A 206 -14.81 12.93 -17.09
N GLU A 207 -16.09 12.59 -17.19
CA GLU A 207 -16.91 12.15 -16.06
C GLU A 207 -16.33 10.88 -15.43
N ALA A 208 -15.92 9.91 -16.25
CA ALA A 208 -15.28 8.68 -15.79
C ALA A 208 -13.97 8.98 -15.03
N MET A 209 -13.16 9.90 -15.56
CA MET A 209 -11.91 10.30 -14.91
C MET A 209 -12.17 11.03 -13.58
N VAL A 210 -13.18 11.90 -13.53
CA VAL A 210 -13.60 12.60 -12.30
C VAL A 210 -14.08 11.57 -11.27
N GLU A 211 -14.94 10.63 -11.69
CA GLU A 211 -15.44 9.57 -10.81
C GLU A 211 -14.27 8.76 -10.20
N ARG A 212 -13.33 8.33 -11.06
CA ARG A 212 -12.15 7.54 -10.64
C ARG A 212 -11.34 8.27 -9.56
N TYR A 213 -11.00 9.53 -9.82
CA TYR A 213 -10.04 10.24 -8.97
C TYR A 213 -10.68 11.06 -7.85
N ARG A 214 -11.86 11.64 -8.08
CA ARG A 214 -12.48 12.57 -7.12
C ARG A 214 -13.56 11.93 -6.24
N GLU A 215 -14.22 10.88 -6.74
CA GLU A 215 -15.35 10.26 -6.04
C GLU A 215 -14.98 8.91 -5.43
N LEU A 216 -14.41 8.01 -6.22
CA LEU A 216 -13.98 6.68 -5.74
C LEU A 216 -12.66 6.80 -4.96
N GLY A 217 -11.59 7.22 -5.63
CA GLY A 217 -10.30 7.41 -4.97
C GLY A 217 -9.63 6.12 -4.50
N THR A 218 -8.74 6.26 -3.52
CA THR A 218 -8.01 5.14 -2.90
C THR A 218 -8.80 4.64 -1.69
N LEU A 219 -9.16 3.36 -1.67
CA LEU A 219 -9.83 2.74 -0.52
C LEU A 219 -8.80 2.52 0.59
N LEU A 220 -9.00 3.13 1.75
CA LEU A 220 -8.16 2.96 2.94
C LEU A 220 -8.94 2.18 3.99
N THR A 221 -8.37 1.06 4.46
CA THR A 221 -8.90 0.34 5.63
C THR A 221 -7.87 0.40 6.74
N UNK A 222 -8.14 0.78 7.91
CA UNK A 222 -7.33 0.87 9.03
C UNK A 222 -7.72 -0.20 9.96
N UNK A 223 -6.98 -0.88 10.59
CA UNK A 223 -7.23 -1.80 11.59
C UNK A 223 -6.47 -1.41 12.80
N UNK A 224 -6.71 -1.89 13.79
CA UNK A 224 -6.11 -1.90 15.03
C UNK A 224 -5.88 -3.28 15.36
N GLY A 225 -4.69 -3.59 16.00
CA GLY A 225 -4.30 -4.89 16.55
C GLY A 225 -5.02 -5.19 17.85
N VAL A 226 -5.57 -6.37 17.97
CA VAL A 226 -6.35 -6.76 19.16
C VAL A 226 -5.47 -7.67 20.04
N ALA A 227 -5.51 -7.46 21.35
CA ALA A 227 -4.79 -8.32 22.27
C ALA A 227 -5.33 -9.77 22.16
N THR A 228 -4.43 -10.70 21.95
CA THR A 228 -4.78 -12.12 22.02
C THR A 228 -5.03 -12.51 23.46
N GLU A 229 -6.20 -13.10 23.77
CA GLU A 229 -6.56 -13.56 25.11
C GLU A 229 -5.73 -14.80 25.53
#